data_9c845cbeb51787134faac6ceb6d948f6
#
_entry.id   9c845cbeb51787134faac6ceb6d948f6
#
_cell.length_a   1.000
_cell.length_b   1.000
_cell.length_c   1.000
_cell.angle_alpha   90.00
_cell.angle_beta   90.00
_cell.angle_gamma   90.00
#
_symmetry.space_group_name_H-M   'P 1'
#
loop_
_entity.id
_entity.type
_entity.pdbx_description
1 polymer ?
#
loop_
_entity_poly.entity_id
_entity_poly.type
_entity_poly.pdbx_seq_one_letter_code
_entity_poly.pdbx_strand_id
1 'polypeptide(L)'
;AQEKLDNAILAEKEFKEVLDKAYSKLASEKKSEVIQIREKALEIKSQKADKVGYDAAQLLFTTAEASTATKEYEMAYNYYVKAKDAFNDVYNNVSAKRAAALEAIERAKNKAADVDTFAAEADKIAPLSQEEANQEAE
;
A
#
# COMPACT_ATOMS: atom_id res chain seq x y z
N ALA A 1 3.47 -44.21 -38.29
CA ALA A 1 3.55 -42.71 -38.31
C ALA A 1 2.37 -42.10 -37.53
N GLN A 2 1.16 -42.59 -37.74
CA GLN A 2 -0.03 -42.06 -37.06
C GLN A 2 0.02 -42.30 -35.53
N GLU A 3 0.37 -43.50 -35.09
CA GLU A 3 0.49 -43.87 -33.67
C GLU A 3 1.50 -42.99 -32.90
N LYS A 4 2.64 -42.67 -33.52
CA LYS A 4 3.62 -41.75 -32.92
C LYS A 4 3.09 -40.34 -32.76
N LEU A 5 2.31 -39.84 -33.72
CA LEU A 5 1.66 -38.56 -33.69
C LEU A 5 0.58 -38.53 -32.61
N ASP A 6 -0.25 -39.57 -32.53
CA ASP A 6 -1.31 -39.67 -31.52
C ASP A 6 -0.74 -39.70 -30.09
N ASN A 7 0.37 -40.46 -29.89
CA ASN A 7 1.08 -40.48 -28.61
C ASN A 7 1.70 -39.12 -28.25
N ALA A 8 2.24 -38.38 -29.24
CA ALA A 8 2.78 -37.06 -29.00
C ALA A 8 1.68 -36.06 -28.59
N ILE A 9 0.53 -36.11 -29.25
CA ILE A 9 -0.64 -35.25 -28.91
C ILE A 9 -1.15 -35.58 -27.51
N LEU A 10 -1.21 -36.87 -27.14
CA LEU A 10 -1.64 -37.29 -25.81
C LEU A 10 -0.66 -36.80 -24.73
N ALA A 11 0.64 -36.96 -24.96
CA ALA A 11 1.66 -36.47 -24.02
C ALA A 11 1.62 -34.97 -23.83
N GLU A 12 1.41 -34.20 -24.90
CA GLU A 12 1.23 -32.75 -24.84
C GLU A 12 0.01 -32.36 -23.99
N LYS A 13 -1.12 -33.05 -24.21
CA LYS A 13 -2.35 -32.83 -23.44
C LYS A 13 -2.14 -33.11 -21.94
N GLU A 14 -1.55 -34.26 -21.61
CA GLU A 14 -1.27 -34.63 -20.21
C GLU A 14 -0.32 -33.65 -19.54
N PHE A 15 0.72 -33.20 -20.25
CA PHE A 15 1.64 -32.20 -19.76
C PHE A 15 0.93 -30.86 -19.48
N LYS A 16 0.06 -30.41 -20.38
CA LYS A 16 -0.74 -29.21 -20.19
C LYS A 16 -1.67 -29.33 -18.98
N GLU A 17 -2.32 -30.46 -18.80
CA GLU A 17 -3.18 -30.69 -17.63
C GLU A 17 -2.42 -30.62 -16.30
N VAL A 18 -1.19 -31.12 -16.25
CA VAL A 18 -0.31 -31.03 -15.09
C VAL A 18 0.10 -29.58 -14.82
N LEU A 19 0.47 -28.84 -15.87
CA LEU A 19 0.80 -27.41 -15.75
C LEU A 19 -0.40 -26.60 -15.27
N ASP A 20 -1.57 -26.82 -15.85
CA ASP A 20 -2.80 -26.10 -15.48
C ASP A 20 -3.15 -26.33 -14.00
N LYS A 21 -3.01 -27.56 -13.51
CA LYS A 21 -3.20 -27.86 -12.08
C LYS A 21 -2.17 -27.16 -11.20
N ALA A 22 -0.90 -27.17 -11.59
CA ALA A 22 0.16 -26.52 -10.84
C ALA A 22 -0.05 -25.01 -10.77
N TYR A 23 -0.30 -24.37 -11.89
CA TYR A 23 -0.56 -22.92 -11.95
C TYR A 23 -1.88 -22.53 -11.30
N SER A 24 -2.92 -23.34 -11.39
CA SER A 24 -4.19 -23.10 -10.67
C SER A 24 -3.95 -23.02 -9.16
N LYS A 25 -3.15 -23.94 -8.61
CA LYS A 25 -2.78 -23.91 -7.18
C LYS A 25 -1.94 -22.68 -6.84
N LEU A 26 -0.89 -22.41 -7.61
CA LEU A 26 -0.02 -21.26 -7.41
C LEU A 26 -0.78 -19.93 -7.51
N ALA A 27 -1.69 -19.80 -8.48
CA ALA A 27 -2.54 -18.63 -8.64
C ALA A 27 -3.46 -18.43 -7.43
N SER A 28 -4.06 -19.50 -6.90
CA SER A 28 -4.91 -19.46 -5.72
C SER A 28 -4.14 -19.01 -4.46
N GLU A 29 -2.95 -19.57 -4.25
CA GLU A 29 -2.07 -19.18 -3.13
C GLU A 29 -1.65 -17.71 -3.27
N LYS A 30 -1.26 -17.29 -4.48
CA LYS A 30 -0.86 -15.91 -4.75
C LYS A 30 -2.03 -14.93 -4.59
N LYS A 31 -3.24 -15.29 -5.01
CA LYS A 31 -4.45 -14.51 -4.77
C LYS A 31 -4.65 -14.22 -3.27
N SER A 32 -4.47 -15.23 -2.43
CA SER A 32 -4.59 -15.06 -0.97
C SER A 32 -3.57 -14.07 -0.41
N GLU A 33 -2.33 -14.11 -0.89
CA GLU A 33 -1.29 -13.13 -0.52
C GLU A 33 -1.65 -11.71 -0.97
N VAL A 34 -2.21 -11.56 -2.18
CA VAL A 34 -2.66 -10.24 -2.69
C VAL A 34 -3.78 -9.68 -1.84
N ILE A 35 -4.75 -10.50 -1.45
CA ILE A 35 -5.85 -10.09 -0.59
C ILE A 35 -5.32 -9.56 0.74
N GLN A 36 -4.37 -10.25 1.36
CA GLN A 36 -3.77 -9.81 2.63
C GLN A 36 -3.06 -8.45 2.52
N ILE A 37 -2.26 -8.23 1.49
CA ILE A 37 -1.58 -6.94 1.32
C ILE A 37 -2.55 -5.81 0.93
N ARG A 38 -3.58 -6.12 0.14
CA ARG A 38 -4.65 -5.18 -0.18
C ARG A 38 -5.41 -4.74 1.06
N GLU A 39 -5.72 -5.65 1.99
CA GLU A 39 -6.36 -5.34 3.27
C GLU A 39 -5.49 -4.40 4.11
N LYS A 40 -4.19 -4.68 4.24
CA LYS A 40 -3.23 -3.78 4.91
C LYS A 40 -3.20 -2.38 4.27
N ALA A 41 -3.24 -2.31 2.94
CA ALA A 41 -3.30 -1.04 2.23
C ALA A 41 -4.61 -0.27 2.50
N LEU A 42 -5.74 -0.99 2.63
CA LEU A 42 -7.03 -0.40 2.99
C LEU A 42 -7.06 0.14 4.42
N GLU A 43 -6.48 -0.58 5.39
CA GLU A 43 -6.39 -0.15 6.80
C GLU A 43 -5.71 1.22 6.93
N ILE A 44 -4.67 1.47 6.15
CA ILE A 44 -3.99 2.78 6.12
C ILE A 44 -4.60 3.77 5.13
N LYS A 45 -5.79 3.47 4.57
CA LYS A 45 -6.53 4.30 3.63
C LYS A 45 -5.74 4.66 2.36
N SER A 46 -4.95 3.72 1.86
CA SER A 46 -4.12 3.90 0.66
C SER A 46 -4.93 4.26 -0.57
N GLN A 47 -6.17 3.76 -0.70
CA GLN A 47 -7.10 4.10 -1.79
C GLN A 47 -7.44 5.60 -1.86
N LYS A 48 -7.21 6.34 -0.78
CA LYS A 48 -7.36 7.80 -0.75
C LYS A 48 -6.03 8.54 -0.84
N ALA A 49 -5.02 8.02 -0.15
CA ALA A 49 -3.70 8.66 -0.04
C ALA A 49 -2.84 8.48 -1.29
N ASP A 50 -3.02 7.38 -2.02
CA ASP A 50 -2.37 7.07 -3.30
C ASP A 50 -3.39 6.39 -4.23
N LYS A 51 -4.38 7.16 -4.67
CA LYS A 51 -5.46 6.64 -5.51
C LYS A 51 -4.95 6.04 -6.81
N VAL A 52 -4.00 6.68 -7.48
CA VAL A 52 -3.47 6.23 -8.77
C VAL A 52 -2.76 4.90 -8.63
N GLY A 53 -1.87 4.76 -7.65
CA GLY A 53 -1.17 3.50 -7.38
C GLY A 53 -2.13 2.39 -6.97
N TYR A 54 -3.09 2.70 -6.10
CA TYR A 54 -4.09 1.72 -5.66
C TYR A 54 -4.98 1.24 -6.81
N ASP A 55 -5.48 2.13 -7.65
CA ASP A 55 -6.32 1.78 -8.81
C ASP A 55 -5.52 0.92 -9.83
N ALA A 56 -4.25 1.22 -10.05
CA ALA A 56 -3.37 0.41 -10.90
C ALA A 56 -3.17 -1.01 -10.33
N ALA A 57 -2.93 -1.14 -9.03
CA ALA A 57 -2.81 -2.44 -8.36
C ALA A 57 -4.13 -3.22 -8.43
N GLN A 58 -5.26 -2.54 -8.25
CA GLN A 58 -6.60 -3.14 -8.34
C GLN A 58 -6.89 -3.63 -9.76
N LEU A 59 -6.46 -2.91 -10.80
CA LEU A 59 -6.60 -3.35 -12.19
C LEU A 59 -5.83 -4.64 -12.46
N LEU A 60 -4.60 -4.76 -11.95
CA LEU A 60 -3.81 -5.99 -12.06
C LEU A 60 -4.50 -7.17 -11.37
N PHE A 61 -5.08 -6.94 -10.20
CA PHE A 61 -5.83 -7.95 -9.47
C PHE A 61 -7.08 -8.43 -10.25
N THR A 62 -7.88 -7.50 -10.77
CA THR A 62 -9.08 -7.86 -11.55
C THR A 62 -8.72 -8.56 -12.86
N THR A 63 -7.60 -8.21 -13.50
CA THR A 63 -7.08 -8.91 -14.68
C THR A 63 -6.68 -10.34 -14.34
N ALA A 64 -6.06 -10.57 -13.19
CA ALA A 64 -5.75 -11.92 -12.71
C ALA A 64 -7.02 -12.75 -12.46
N GLU A 65 -8.06 -12.15 -11.90
CA GLU A 65 -9.35 -12.82 -11.69
C GLU A 65 -10.02 -13.19 -13.02
N ALA A 66 -9.98 -12.30 -14.00
CA ALA A 66 -10.47 -12.58 -15.36
C ALA A 66 -9.70 -13.74 -16.00
N SER A 67 -8.38 -13.77 -15.91
CA SER A 67 -7.54 -14.86 -16.42
C SER A 67 -7.84 -16.18 -15.70
N THR A 68 -8.13 -16.14 -14.39
CA THR A 68 -8.57 -17.33 -13.64
C THR A 68 -9.90 -17.85 -14.16
N ALA A 69 -10.85 -16.97 -14.46
CA ALA A 69 -12.17 -17.32 -14.97
C ALA A 69 -12.11 -17.99 -16.37
N THR A 70 -11.14 -17.58 -17.20
CA THR A 70 -10.88 -18.20 -18.51
C THR A 70 -9.95 -19.40 -18.45
N LYS A 71 -9.53 -19.82 -17.24
CA LYS A 71 -8.60 -20.93 -16.99
C LYS A 71 -7.19 -20.72 -17.55
N GLU A 72 -6.80 -19.47 -17.76
CA GLU A 72 -5.44 -19.07 -18.14
C GLU A 72 -4.58 -18.92 -16.87
N TYR A 73 -4.34 -20.05 -16.19
CA TYR A 73 -3.79 -20.05 -14.82
C TYR A 73 -2.36 -19.50 -14.72
N GLU A 74 -1.51 -19.74 -15.70
CA GLU A 74 -0.17 -19.15 -15.75
C GLU A 74 -0.25 -17.63 -15.83
N MET A 75 -1.11 -17.11 -16.70
CA MET A 75 -1.35 -15.67 -16.84
C MET A 75 -1.93 -15.09 -15.55
N ALA A 76 -2.92 -15.77 -14.96
CA ALA A 76 -3.50 -15.38 -13.68
C ALA A 76 -2.44 -15.29 -12.58
N TYR A 77 -1.58 -16.29 -12.44
CA TYR A 77 -0.48 -16.28 -11.49
C TYR A 77 0.44 -15.08 -11.69
N ASN A 78 0.86 -14.80 -12.92
CA ASN A 78 1.73 -13.68 -13.24
C ASN A 78 1.10 -12.34 -12.91
N TYR A 79 -0.19 -12.15 -13.16
CA TYR A 79 -0.91 -10.94 -12.79
C TYR A 79 -1.12 -10.81 -11.28
N TYR A 80 -1.35 -11.91 -10.55
CA TYR A 80 -1.39 -11.86 -9.08
C TYR A 80 -0.03 -11.48 -8.49
N VAL A 81 1.09 -11.96 -9.04
CA VAL A 81 2.43 -11.53 -8.62
C VAL A 81 2.58 -10.02 -8.80
N LYS A 82 2.26 -9.49 -9.98
CA LYS A 82 2.32 -8.04 -10.25
C LYS A 82 1.39 -7.23 -9.35
N ALA A 83 0.18 -7.73 -9.10
CA ALA A 83 -0.76 -7.07 -8.20
C ALA A 83 -0.23 -7.01 -6.77
N LYS A 84 0.38 -8.10 -6.27
CA LYS A 84 1.02 -8.14 -4.96
C LYS A 84 2.10 -7.07 -4.83
N ASP A 85 3.00 -7.00 -5.80
CA ASP A 85 4.09 -6.03 -5.81
C ASP A 85 3.55 -4.59 -5.85
N ALA A 86 2.56 -4.32 -6.70
CA ALA A 86 1.93 -3.01 -6.80
C ALA A 86 1.23 -2.59 -5.50
N PHE A 87 0.49 -3.49 -4.83
CA PHE A 87 -0.11 -3.18 -3.53
C PHE A 87 0.92 -2.99 -2.42
N ASN A 88 2.04 -3.74 -2.44
CA ASN A 88 3.16 -3.52 -1.53
C ASN A 88 3.78 -2.13 -1.71
N ASP A 89 4.01 -1.71 -2.95
CA ASP A 89 4.56 -0.39 -3.25
C ASP A 89 3.64 0.72 -2.74
N VAL A 90 2.34 0.61 -3.00
CA VAL A 90 1.32 1.55 -2.49
C VAL A 90 1.33 1.59 -0.96
N TYR A 91 1.33 0.43 -0.30
CA TYR A 91 1.38 0.34 1.15
C TYR A 91 2.63 1.01 1.72
N ASN A 92 3.80 0.70 1.17
CA ASN A 92 5.07 1.23 1.62
C ASN A 92 5.15 2.75 1.42
N ASN A 93 4.72 3.26 0.26
CA ASN A 93 4.70 4.69 -0.05
C ASN A 93 3.80 5.47 0.92
N VAL A 94 2.59 4.99 1.16
CA VAL A 94 1.65 5.64 2.07
C VAL A 94 2.13 5.55 3.52
N SER A 95 2.69 4.40 3.94
CA SER A 95 3.26 4.22 5.28
C SER A 95 4.41 5.20 5.53
N ALA A 96 5.32 5.35 4.57
CA ALA A 96 6.44 6.30 4.67
C ALA A 96 5.97 7.76 4.77
N LYS A 97 4.98 8.15 3.94
CA LYS A 97 4.38 9.49 4.01
C LYS A 97 3.72 9.77 5.36
N ARG A 98 3.01 8.78 5.92
CA ARG A 98 2.39 8.90 7.25
C ARG A 98 3.42 9.03 8.36
N ALA A 99 4.49 8.23 8.32
CA ALA A 99 5.58 8.32 9.28
C ALA A 99 6.25 9.70 9.25
N ALA A 100 6.54 10.22 8.05
CA ALA A 100 7.11 11.57 7.88
C ALA A 100 6.16 12.68 8.39
N ALA A 101 4.86 12.54 8.15
CA ALA A 101 3.86 13.49 8.66
C ALA A 101 3.78 13.48 10.19
N LEU A 102 3.79 12.29 10.82
CA LEU A 102 3.78 12.17 12.28
C LEU A 102 5.04 12.77 12.90
N GLU A 103 6.21 12.54 12.29
CA GLU A 103 7.47 13.14 12.74
C GLU A 103 7.45 14.67 12.60
N ALA A 104 6.87 15.20 11.51
CA ALA A 104 6.73 16.65 11.34
C ALA A 104 5.79 17.27 12.38
N ILE A 105 4.68 16.60 12.71
CA ILE A 105 3.75 17.01 13.76
C ILE A 105 4.45 17.03 15.13
N GLU A 106 5.23 16.00 15.43
CA GLU A 106 5.95 15.92 16.71
C GLU A 106 7.00 17.04 16.82
N ARG A 107 7.76 17.29 15.74
CA ARG A 107 8.69 18.43 15.71
C ARG A 107 7.99 19.78 15.89
N ALA A 108 6.81 19.95 15.28
CA ALA A 108 6.03 21.18 15.46
C ALA A 108 5.53 21.36 16.89
N LYS A 109 5.06 20.27 17.53
CA LYS A 109 4.66 20.30 18.95
C LYS A 109 5.81 20.66 19.88
N ASN A 110 6.99 20.07 19.66
CA ASN A 110 8.18 20.37 20.45
C ASN A 110 8.60 21.84 20.31
N LYS A 111 8.58 22.38 19.09
CA LYS A 111 8.85 23.80 18.87
C LYS A 111 7.85 24.71 19.57
N ALA A 112 6.57 24.36 19.54
CA ALA A 112 5.54 25.14 20.25
C ALA A 112 5.79 25.13 21.77
N ALA A 113 6.13 23.97 22.34
CA ALA A 113 6.47 23.85 23.75
C ALA A 113 7.73 24.66 24.13
N ASP A 114 8.74 24.69 23.25
CA ASP A 114 9.96 25.49 23.44
C ASP A 114 9.63 27.00 23.43
N VAL A 115 8.76 27.44 22.53
CA VAL A 115 8.29 28.84 22.47
C VAL A 115 7.53 29.23 23.74
N ASP A 116 6.63 28.38 24.22
CA ASP A 116 5.87 28.62 25.45
C ASP A 116 6.80 28.70 26.66
N THR A 117 7.81 27.84 26.74
CA THR A 117 8.83 27.87 27.79
C THR A 117 9.63 29.16 27.74
N PHE A 118 10.06 29.56 26.53
CA PHE A 118 10.82 30.79 26.33
C PHE A 118 10.00 32.04 26.71
N ALA A 119 8.72 32.08 26.37
CA ALA A 119 7.81 33.14 26.73
C ALA A 119 7.65 33.25 28.28
N ALA A 120 7.47 32.09 28.93
CA ALA A 120 7.36 32.06 30.40
C ALA A 120 8.66 32.50 31.12
N GLU A 121 9.82 32.22 30.56
CA GLU A 121 11.11 32.69 31.07
C GLU A 121 11.28 34.18 30.82
N ALA A 122 10.89 34.69 29.68
CA ALA A 122 10.91 36.14 29.38
C ALA A 122 10.03 36.94 30.33
N ASP A 123 8.83 36.45 30.64
CA ASP A 123 7.94 37.06 31.64
C ASP A 123 8.51 37.10 33.05
N LYS A 124 9.34 36.13 33.43
CA LYS A 124 10.04 36.15 34.71
C LYS A 124 11.16 37.19 34.77
N ILE A 125 11.83 37.44 33.65
CA ILE A 125 12.95 38.35 33.53
C ILE A 125 12.44 39.81 33.41
N ALA A 126 11.39 40.01 32.61
CA ALA A 126 10.78 41.31 32.34
C ALA A 126 9.26 41.20 32.39
N PRO A 127 8.66 41.09 33.60
CA PRO A 127 7.21 41.03 33.73
C PRO A 127 6.61 42.34 33.21
N LEU A 128 5.63 42.25 32.32
CA LEU A 128 4.84 43.42 31.92
C LEU A 128 4.16 43.97 33.16
N SER A 129 4.54 45.17 33.57
CA SER A 129 3.90 45.85 34.69
C SER A 129 2.47 46.20 34.33
N GLN A 130 1.51 45.89 35.19
CA GLN A 130 0.09 46.23 34.99
C GLN A 130 -0.13 47.74 34.87
N GLU A 131 0.86 48.56 35.24
CA GLU A 131 0.82 50.02 35.13
C GLU A 131 0.99 50.54 33.70
N GLU A 132 1.75 49.82 32.83
CA GLU A 132 1.93 50.20 31.42
C GLU A 132 0.69 49.89 30.57
N ALA A 133 -0.07 48.85 30.91
CA ALA A 133 -1.30 48.50 30.22
C ALA A 133 -2.47 49.45 30.47
N ASN A 134 -2.43 50.20 31.59
CA ASN A 134 -3.45 51.19 31.93
C ASN A 134 -3.15 52.59 31.36
N GLN A 135 -1.93 52.88 30.91
CA GLN A 135 -1.58 54.20 30.32
C GLN A 135 -1.92 54.29 28.84
N GLU A 136 -2.11 53.21 28.14
CA GLU A 136 -2.57 53.21 26.74
C GLU A 136 -4.11 53.22 26.60
N ALA A 137 -4.87 53.18 27.69
CA ALA A 137 -6.33 53.14 27.69
C ALA A 137 -6.99 54.50 28.09
N GLU A 138 -6.24 55.57 28.29
CA GLU A 138 -6.72 56.95 28.43
C GLU A 138 -6.36 57.76 27.18
#